data_eb0805c10adacd6dab6616ec548a09d8
#
_entry.id   eb0805c10adacd6dab6616ec548a09d8
#
_cell.length_a   1.000
_cell.length_b   1.000
_cell.length_c   1.000
_cell.angle_alpha   90.00
_cell.angle_beta   90.00
_cell.angle_gamma   90.00
#
_symmetry.space_group_name_H-M   'P 1'
#
loop_
_entity.id
_entity.type
_entity.pdbx_description
1 polymer ?
#
loop_
_entity_poly.entity_id
_entity_poly.type
_entity_poly.pdbx_seq_one_letter_code
_entity_poly.pdbx_strand_id
1 'polypeptide(L)'
;MFCTLERPGTGPGRLLLALLLLALPSLALAQEPVLTLESALQTARDNNPELAAARWGIDIAEGERRQAGVLPNPQLSWEVEDTRKGSQTTTVGVSQLFELGGKRGARLDVAGRDAELAALELERQRNVVRAEVIAAFQAAAQAQEGLQLAEQSLRLSERALQVVQGRVRAGSASPVEATRAQVQLSEVRLEQGRAEQALTVAYQQLAAVTGAARVQFSRVDGGLQANNDIPSRTLLLDRLEQTADLRLARLQIDQREAALGLARSQRIPDLTVSVGSQYSETDRERINVVGLSVPIPLFDRNQGNVLAAARRADQARDQRNGAELRLRSEVVQALAQWSTAASEVQTFDRSILPSAQQALDAATRGFERGKFAFLDVLDAQRTLVAARLQYLQAQAQSSEARVRLERIFGDLSLASR
;
A
#
# COMPACT_ATOMS: atom_id res chain seq x y z
N MET A 1 3.16 -79.49 -9.21
CA MET A 1 4.42 -80.29 -9.26
C MET A 1 5.37 -79.68 -8.23
N PHE A 2 5.43 -80.31 -7.11
CA PHE A 2 6.54 -80.70 -6.27
C PHE A 2 7.50 -79.60 -5.85
N CYS A 3 7.48 -79.27 -4.57
CA CYS A 3 8.30 -79.88 -3.45
C CYS A 3 9.67 -79.19 -3.39
N THR A 4 10.24 -78.77 -2.30
CA THR A 4 10.28 -79.15 -0.87
C THR A 4 11.04 -78.01 -0.13
N LEU A 5 10.64 -77.58 1.03
CA LEU A 5 11.11 -77.82 2.37
C LEU A 5 12.64 -77.94 2.57
N GLU A 6 13.18 -77.00 3.38
CA GLU A 6 13.93 -77.32 4.58
C GLU A 6 14.28 -76.14 5.48
N ARG A 7 13.95 -76.22 6.75
CA ARG A 7 14.55 -75.60 7.96
C ARG A 7 15.43 -76.66 8.60
N PRO A 8 16.26 -76.45 9.64
CA PRO A 8 16.48 -75.32 10.54
C PRO A 8 17.95 -75.04 10.90
N GLY A 9 18.23 -74.00 11.67
CA GLY A 9 19.49 -73.76 12.32
C GLY A 9 19.42 -72.78 13.48
N THR A 10 19.27 -73.32 14.69
CA THR A 10 19.31 -72.62 15.96
C THR A 10 20.72 -72.21 16.35
N GLY A 11 20.91 -71.01 16.89
CA GLY A 11 22.13 -70.62 17.61
C GLY A 11 21.93 -69.28 18.36
N PRO A 12 22.35 -69.21 19.63
CA PRO A 12 21.86 -68.25 20.61
C PRO A 12 22.73 -67.01 20.77
N GLY A 13 22.03 -65.93 21.14
CA GLY A 13 22.57 -64.95 22.05
C GLY A 13 23.58 -63.92 21.51
N ARG A 14 23.09 -62.71 21.25
CA ARG A 14 23.82 -61.51 21.63
C ARG A 14 22.80 -60.34 21.80
N LEU A 15 22.63 -59.93 23.07
CA LEU A 15 22.06 -58.67 23.47
C LEU A 15 22.78 -57.60 22.73
N LEU A 16 22.07 -56.93 21.82
CA LEU A 16 22.43 -55.62 21.34
C LEU A 16 21.41 -54.59 21.92
N LEU A 17 21.92 -53.94 22.97
CA LEU A 17 21.32 -52.76 23.61
C LEU A 17 21.08 -51.69 22.51
N ALA A 18 19.86 -51.62 22.00
CA ALA A 18 19.45 -50.50 21.13
C ALA A 18 19.35 -49.26 22.02
N LEU A 19 20.36 -48.42 21.96
CA LEU A 19 20.39 -47.06 22.51
C LEU A 19 19.36 -46.26 21.74
N LEU A 20 18.14 -46.18 22.28
CA LEU A 20 17.09 -45.26 21.83
C LEU A 20 17.54 -43.85 22.21
N LEU A 21 18.32 -43.19 21.35
CA LEU A 21 18.57 -41.75 21.41
C LEU A 21 17.22 -41.08 21.22
N LEU A 22 16.58 -40.69 22.33
CA LEU A 22 15.52 -39.71 22.36
C LEU A 22 16.07 -38.42 21.74
N ALA A 23 15.80 -38.22 20.46
CA ALA A 23 15.84 -36.91 19.84
C ALA A 23 14.68 -36.10 20.46
N LEU A 24 14.94 -35.47 21.60
CA LEU A 24 14.11 -34.36 22.08
C LEU A 24 14.15 -33.31 20.96
N PRO A 25 13.02 -32.99 20.34
CA PRO A 25 12.98 -31.76 19.58
C PRO A 25 13.31 -30.65 20.59
N SER A 26 14.48 -30.04 20.44
CA SER A 26 14.77 -28.77 21.07
C SER A 26 13.64 -27.85 20.62
N LEU A 27 12.68 -27.61 21.51
CA LEU A 27 11.81 -26.47 21.48
C LEU A 27 12.75 -25.28 21.59
N ALA A 28 13.35 -24.90 20.46
CA ALA A 28 13.85 -23.56 20.28
C ALA A 28 12.64 -22.69 20.57
N LEU A 29 12.59 -22.05 21.73
CA LEU A 29 11.76 -20.91 22.00
C LEU A 29 12.16 -19.93 20.89
N ALA A 30 11.43 -19.97 19.79
CA ALA A 30 11.56 -19.02 18.72
C ALA A 30 11.24 -17.67 19.38
N GLN A 31 12.29 -16.95 19.79
CA GLN A 31 12.13 -15.54 20.12
C GLN A 31 11.49 -14.95 18.88
N GLU A 32 10.27 -14.44 19.06
CA GLU A 32 9.59 -13.77 17.97
C GLU A 32 10.53 -12.71 17.38
N PRO A 33 10.74 -12.71 16.06
CA PRO A 33 11.79 -11.92 15.45
C PRO A 33 11.53 -10.44 15.69
N VAL A 34 12.60 -9.71 15.91
CA VAL A 34 12.58 -8.25 15.94
C VAL A 34 12.38 -7.77 14.50
N LEU A 35 11.35 -6.96 14.25
CA LEU A 35 11.04 -6.45 12.93
C LEU A 35 11.83 -5.16 12.66
N THR A 36 12.66 -5.16 11.61
CA THR A 36 13.33 -3.94 11.12
C THR A 36 12.51 -3.30 9.99
N LEU A 37 12.71 -2.00 9.74
CA LEU A 37 12.02 -1.32 8.64
C LEU A 37 12.30 -1.99 7.29
N GLU A 38 13.55 -2.42 7.05
CA GLU A 38 13.91 -3.05 5.79
C GLU A 38 13.22 -4.40 5.61
N SER A 39 13.16 -5.23 6.66
CA SER A 39 12.43 -6.50 6.62
C SER A 39 10.92 -6.30 6.45
N ALA A 40 10.34 -5.25 7.07
CA ALA A 40 8.93 -4.89 6.88
C ALA A 40 8.64 -4.48 5.43
N LEU A 41 9.51 -3.65 4.84
CA LEU A 41 9.39 -3.24 3.43
C LEU A 41 9.54 -4.43 2.47
N GLN A 42 10.46 -5.35 2.75
CA GLN A 42 10.62 -6.55 1.93
C GLN A 42 9.39 -7.46 2.04
N THR A 43 8.90 -7.71 3.25
CA THR A 43 7.69 -8.50 3.48
C THR A 43 6.47 -7.91 2.76
N ALA A 44 6.31 -6.59 2.80
CA ALA A 44 5.22 -5.93 2.08
C ALA A 44 5.36 -6.06 0.55
N ARG A 45 6.57 -5.96 -0.01
CA ARG A 45 6.81 -6.17 -1.44
C ARG A 45 6.38 -7.56 -1.91
N ASP A 46 6.57 -8.56 -1.05
CA ASP A 46 6.31 -9.96 -1.41
C ASP A 46 4.85 -10.36 -1.13
N ASN A 47 4.23 -9.85 -0.06
CA ASN A 47 2.97 -10.35 0.46
C ASN A 47 1.81 -9.34 0.45
N ASN A 48 2.06 -8.03 0.15
CA ASN A 48 1.00 -7.05 0.19
C ASN A 48 -0.04 -7.30 -0.93
N PRO A 49 -1.34 -7.46 -0.59
CA PRO A 49 -2.37 -7.81 -1.55
C PRO A 49 -2.66 -6.69 -2.57
N GLU A 50 -2.45 -5.43 -2.22
CA GLU A 50 -2.65 -4.31 -3.14
C GLU A 50 -1.57 -4.29 -4.23
N LEU A 51 -0.32 -4.62 -3.88
CA LEU A 51 0.74 -4.79 -4.88
C LEU A 51 0.48 -6.00 -5.78
N ALA A 52 -0.04 -7.09 -5.22
CA ALA A 52 -0.43 -8.25 -6.01
C ALA A 52 -1.57 -7.90 -6.99
N ALA A 53 -2.59 -7.17 -6.54
CA ALA A 53 -3.67 -6.68 -7.39
C ALA A 53 -3.17 -5.76 -8.51
N ALA A 54 -2.25 -4.82 -8.21
CA ALA A 54 -1.66 -3.95 -9.21
C ALA A 54 -0.82 -4.69 -10.25
N ARG A 55 -0.15 -5.79 -9.88
CA ARG A 55 0.55 -6.68 -10.84
C ARG A 55 -0.41 -7.33 -11.83
N TRP A 56 -1.57 -7.82 -11.35
CA TRP A 56 -2.60 -8.36 -12.25
C TRP A 56 -3.13 -7.32 -13.25
N GLY A 57 -3.10 -6.04 -12.88
CA GLY A 57 -3.46 -4.94 -13.80
C GLY A 57 -2.63 -4.94 -15.09
N ILE A 58 -1.34 -5.29 -15.01
CA ILE A 58 -0.46 -5.42 -16.19
C ILE A 58 -0.89 -6.59 -17.07
N ASP A 59 -1.17 -7.75 -16.48
CA ASP A 59 -1.58 -8.94 -17.22
C ASP A 59 -2.95 -8.75 -17.89
N ILE A 60 -3.86 -8.06 -17.21
CA ILE A 60 -5.18 -7.66 -17.77
C ILE A 60 -4.96 -6.76 -18.98
N ALA A 61 -4.18 -5.70 -18.87
CA ALA A 61 -3.92 -4.77 -19.96
C ALA A 61 -3.22 -5.44 -21.16
N GLU A 62 -2.32 -6.39 -20.91
CA GLU A 62 -1.70 -7.18 -21.97
C GLU A 62 -2.72 -8.11 -22.66
N GLY A 63 -3.65 -8.70 -21.90
CA GLY A 63 -4.78 -9.47 -22.45
C GLY A 63 -5.66 -8.61 -23.36
N GLU A 64 -6.03 -7.42 -22.92
CA GLU A 64 -6.81 -6.44 -23.71
C GLU A 64 -6.06 -5.97 -24.95
N ARG A 65 -4.74 -5.75 -24.84
CA ARG A 65 -3.89 -5.42 -25.99
C ARG A 65 -3.86 -6.54 -27.05
N ARG A 66 -3.77 -7.80 -26.62
CA ARG A 66 -3.88 -8.95 -27.54
C ARG A 66 -5.23 -8.96 -28.21
N GLN A 67 -6.32 -8.75 -27.47
CA GLN A 67 -7.68 -8.71 -28.01
C GLN A 67 -7.87 -7.55 -29.00
N ALA A 68 -7.30 -6.38 -28.73
CA ALA A 68 -7.34 -5.22 -29.63
C ALA A 68 -6.71 -5.50 -31.02
N GLY A 69 -5.75 -6.43 -31.06
CA GLY A 69 -5.08 -6.84 -32.28
C GLY A 69 -5.79 -7.93 -33.10
N VAL A 70 -6.85 -8.54 -32.57
CA VAL A 70 -7.56 -9.64 -33.24
C VAL A 70 -8.42 -9.11 -34.39
N LEU A 71 -8.40 -9.85 -35.51
CA LEU A 71 -9.31 -9.58 -36.65
C LEU A 71 -10.72 -10.09 -36.32
N PRO A 72 -11.75 -9.44 -36.86
CA PRO A 72 -13.13 -9.97 -36.79
C PRO A 72 -13.22 -11.38 -37.37
N ASN A 73 -13.98 -12.25 -36.72
CA ASN A 73 -14.20 -13.59 -37.19
C ASN A 73 -15.06 -13.61 -38.49
N PRO A 74 -14.82 -14.57 -39.41
CA PRO A 74 -15.75 -14.82 -40.50
C PRO A 74 -17.11 -15.28 -39.95
N GLN A 75 -18.16 -14.93 -40.64
CA GLN A 75 -19.54 -15.33 -40.32
C GLN A 75 -20.04 -16.36 -41.35
N LEU A 76 -20.54 -17.46 -40.85
CA LEU A 76 -21.27 -18.46 -41.67
C LEU A 76 -22.74 -18.10 -41.64
N SER A 77 -23.35 -17.97 -42.80
CA SER A 77 -24.78 -17.74 -42.96
C SER A 77 -25.44 -18.94 -43.67
N TRP A 78 -26.60 -19.30 -43.20
CA TRP A 78 -27.51 -20.23 -43.87
C TRP A 78 -28.88 -19.57 -43.89
N GLU A 79 -29.42 -19.39 -45.12
CA GLU A 79 -30.66 -18.69 -45.37
C GLU A 79 -31.55 -19.55 -46.25
N VAL A 80 -32.81 -19.59 -45.95
CA VAL A 80 -33.83 -20.30 -46.77
C VAL A 80 -34.92 -19.31 -47.10
N GLU A 81 -35.04 -19.01 -48.35
CA GLU A 81 -36.11 -18.21 -48.92
C GLU A 81 -37.23 -19.13 -49.42
N ASP A 82 -38.47 -18.74 -49.17
CA ASP A 82 -39.71 -19.50 -49.52
C ASP A 82 -39.68 -20.92 -48.96
N THR A 83 -40.28 -21.13 -47.81
CA THR A 83 -40.34 -22.45 -47.13
C THR A 83 -41.36 -23.40 -47.74
N ARG A 84 -42.05 -23.04 -48.86
CA ARG A 84 -42.99 -23.90 -49.58
C ARG A 84 -42.20 -24.93 -50.40
N LYS A 85 -42.68 -26.18 -50.31
CA LYS A 85 -42.08 -27.30 -51.05
C LYS A 85 -42.12 -27.07 -52.58
N GLY A 86 -40.96 -27.13 -53.22
CA GLY A 86 -40.79 -26.97 -54.67
C GLY A 86 -40.47 -25.56 -55.17
N SER A 87 -40.48 -24.53 -54.29
CA SER A 87 -40.05 -23.17 -54.58
C SER A 87 -38.91 -22.66 -53.66
N GLN A 88 -38.41 -23.54 -52.80
CA GLN A 88 -37.42 -23.23 -51.80
C GLN A 88 -36.07 -22.88 -52.43
N THR A 89 -35.46 -21.79 -51.95
CA THR A 89 -34.10 -21.40 -52.30
C THR A 89 -33.26 -21.42 -51.02
N THR A 90 -32.20 -22.20 -51.03
CA THR A 90 -31.26 -22.30 -49.90
C THR A 90 -29.93 -21.69 -50.27
N THR A 91 -29.49 -20.71 -49.47
CA THR A 91 -28.19 -20.03 -49.59
C THR A 91 -27.30 -20.37 -48.42
N VAL A 92 -26.11 -20.86 -48.69
CA VAL A 92 -25.05 -21.04 -47.70
C VAL A 92 -23.88 -20.12 -48.09
N GLY A 93 -23.45 -19.30 -47.18
CA GLY A 93 -22.41 -18.30 -47.42
C GLY A 93 -21.47 -18.11 -46.27
N VAL A 94 -20.28 -17.61 -46.59
CA VAL A 94 -19.31 -17.13 -45.61
C VAL A 94 -19.04 -15.65 -45.90
N SER A 95 -19.07 -14.81 -44.88
CA SER A 95 -18.73 -13.39 -44.98
C SER A 95 -17.58 -13.03 -44.07
N GLN A 96 -16.70 -12.14 -44.54
CA GLN A 96 -15.58 -11.61 -43.79
C GLN A 96 -15.64 -10.08 -43.78
N LEU A 97 -15.58 -9.51 -42.56
CA LEU A 97 -15.46 -8.06 -42.39
C LEU A 97 -13.98 -7.68 -42.48
N PHE A 98 -13.68 -6.71 -43.32
CA PHE A 98 -12.38 -6.07 -43.46
C PHE A 98 -12.46 -4.67 -42.87
N GLU A 99 -11.75 -4.46 -41.77
CA GLU A 99 -11.68 -3.16 -41.14
C GLU A 99 -10.85 -2.20 -42.00
N LEU A 100 -11.46 -1.09 -42.37
CA LEU A 100 -10.81 0.00 -43.09
C LEU A 100 -10.46 1.17 -42.15
N GLY A 101 -9.73 2.16 -42.69
CA GLY A 101 -9.38 3.35 -41.92
C GLY A 101 -8.37 3.16 -40.79
N GLY A 102 -7.67 2.04 -40.75
CA GLY A 102 -6.64 1.78 -39.73
C GLY A 102 -7.19 1.50 -38.31
N LYS A 103 -8.46 1.10 -38.19
CA LYS A 103 -9.14 0.86 -36.89
C LYS A 103 -8.36 -0.10 -35.98
N ARG A 104 -7.86 -1.21 -36.54
CA ARG A 104 -7.06 -2.18 -35.80
C ARG A 104 -5.79 -1.53 -35.20
N GLY A 105 -5.08 -0.72 -36.02
CA GLY A 105 -3.89 0.00 -35.59
C GLY A 105 -4.23 0.99 -34.46
N ALA A 106 -5.32 1.74 -34.61
CA ALA A 106 -5.77 2.70 -33.60
C ALA A 106 -6.23 2.00 -32.31
N ARG A 107 -6.87 0.81 -32.38
CA ARG A 107 -7.18 0.01 -31.18
C ARG A 107 -5.92 -0.47 -30.46
N LEU A 108 -4.92 -0.92 -31.22
CA LEU A 108 -3.64 -1.35 -30.68
C LEU A 108 -2.88 -0.18 -30.01
N ASP A 109 -2.98 1.03 -30.56
CA ASP A 109 -2.35 2.22 -29.97
C ASP A 109 -3.01 2.56 -28.63
N VAL A 110 -4.35 2.59 -28.56
CA VAL A 110 -5.06 2.80 -27.28
C VAL A 110 -4.67 1.74 -26.26
N ALA A 111 -4.76 0.44 -26.60
CA ALA A 111 -4.44 -0.64 -25.69
C ALA A 111 -2.95 -0.67 -25.30
N GLY A 112 -2.06 -0.19 -26.18
CA GLY A 112 -0.65 0.02 -25.86
C GLY A 112 -0.46 1.07 -24.77
N ARG A 113 -1.18 2.20 -24.86
CA ARG A 113 -1.16 3.24 -23.81
C ARG A 113 -1.78 2.76 -22.51
N ASP A 114 -2.84 1.95 -22.57
CA ASP A 114 -3.45 1.34 -21.37
C ASP A 114 -2.47 0.38 -20.68
N ALA A 115 -1.67 -0.39 -21.40
CA ALA A 115 -0.63 -1.23 -20.83
C ALA A 115 0.52 -0.42 -20.20
N GLU A 116 0.93 0.70 -20.80
CA GLU A 116 1.89 1.63 -20.22
C GLU A 116 1.33 2.27 -18.92
N LEU A 117 0.04 2.64 -18.91
CA LEU A 117 -0.65 3.16 -17.72
C LEU A 117 -0.65 2.14 -16.58
N ALA A 118 -0.97 0.86 -16.86
CA ALA A 118 -0.98 -0.20 -15.87
C ALA A 118 0.42 -0.42 -15.24
N ALA A 119 1.48 -0.35 -16.04
CA ALA A 119 2.86 -0.47 -15.56
C ALA A 119 3.24 0.70 -14.62
N LEU A 120 2.86 1.92 -14.99
CA LEU A 120 3.14 3.12 -14.21
C LEU A 120 2.27 3.19 -12.94
N GLU A 121 1.05 2.68 -12.98
CA GLU A 121 0.18 2.53 -11.81
C GLU A 121 0.78 1.57 -10.78
N LEU A 122 1.41 0.46 -11.22
CA LEU A 122 2.16 -0.42 -10.32
C LEU A 122 3.34 0.33 -9.65
N GLU A 123 4.05 1.20 -10.41
CA GLU A 123 5.13 2.03 -9.85
C GLU A 123 4.57 2.98 -8.76
N ARG A 124 3.47 3.64 -9.05
CA ARG A 124 2.76 4.52 -8.10
C ARG A 124 2.31 3.75 -6.85
N GLN A 125 1.71 2.57 -7.03
CA GLN A 125 1.26 1.74 -5.93
C GLN A 125 2.41 1.25 -5.04
N ARG A 126 3.58 0.97 -5.62
CA ARG A 126 4.80 0.66 -4.84
C ARG A 126 5.21 1.81 -3.94
N ASN A 127 5.13 3.06 -4.42
CA ASN A 127 5.45 4.23 -3.61
C ASN A 127 4.42 4.42 -2.49
N VAL A 128 3.13 4.21 -2.76
CA VAL A 128 2.06 4.28 -1.76
C VAL A 128 2.27 3.25 -0.66
N VAL A 129 2.41 1.97 -1.02
CA VAL A 129 2.62 0.88 -0.04
C VAL A 129 3.91 1.07 0.75
N ARG A 130 5.00 1.51 0.09
CA ARG A 130 6.24 1.87 0.79
C ARG A 130 6.00 2.94 1.86
N ALA A 131 5.31 4.00 1.51
CA ALA A 131 4.98 5.08 2.43
C ALA A 131 4.09 4.61 3.60
N GLU A 132 3.09 3.77 3.33
CA GLU A 132 2.21 3.19 4.34
C GLU A 132 2.96 2.27 5.31
N VAL A 133 3.88 1.43 4.81
CA VAL A 133 4.72 0.58 5.67
C VAL A 133 5.62 1.43 6.56
N ILE A 134 6.26 2.48 6.02
CA ILE A 134 7.10 3.38 6.80
C ILE A 134 6.25 4.09 7.87
N ALA A 135 5.06 4.61 7.52
CA ALA A 135 4.15 5.24 8.46
C ALA A 135 3.72 4.29 9.58
N ALA A 136 3.29 3.07 9.25
CA ALA A 136 2.87 2.07 10.22
C ALA A 136 4.03 1.61 11.12
N PHE A 137 5.23 1.46 10.56
CA PHE A 137 6.44 1.12 11.33
C PHE A 137 6.79 2.22 12.34
N GLN A 138 6.74 3.48 11.90
CA GLN A 138 7.00 4.62 12.79
C GLN A 138 5.92 4.76 13.88
N ALA A 139 4.65 4.53 13.55
CA ALA A 139 3.57 4.51 14.53
C ALA A 139 3.75 3.38 15.56
N ALA A 140 4.21 2.20 15.13
CA ALA A 140 4.54 1.08 16.01
C ALA A 140 5.71 1.42 16.96
N ALA A 141 6.78 2.03 16.43
CA ALA A 141 7.92 2.48 17.24
C ALA A 141 7.50 3.55 18.25
N GLN A 142 6.69 4.51 17.85
CA GLN A 142 6.16 5.56 18.74
C GLN A 142 5.29 4.97 19.85
N ALA A 143 4.40 4.02 19.52
CA ALA A 143 3.56 3.35 20.51
C ALA A 143 4.40 2.53 21.51
N GLN A 144 5.47 1.89 21.03
CA GLN A 144 6.43 1.16 21.87
C GLN A 144 7.15 2.09 22.86
N GLU A 145 7.64 3.24 22.40
CA GLU A 145 8.27 4.24 23.26
C GLU A 145 7.24 4.86 24.23
N GLY A 146 6.00 5.10 23.78
CA GLY A 146 4.91 5.57 24.60
C GLY A 146 4.59 4.62 25.76
N LEU A 147 4.54 3.31 25.53
CA LEU A 147 4.35 2.31 26.56
C LEU A 147 5.52 2.30 27.55
N GLN A 148 6.77 2.37 27.08
CA GLN A 148 7.93 2.43 27.96
C GLN A 148 7.88 3.67 28.87
N LEU A 149 7.45 4.82 28.36
CA LEU A 149 7.25 6.04 29.15
C LEU A 149 6.16 5.86 30.21
N ALA A 150 5.03 5.26 29.85
CA ALA A 150 3.92 4.99 30.78
C ALA A 150 4.35 4.04 31.91
N GLU A 151 5.12 2.98 31.58
CA GLU A 151 5.68 2.07 32.59
C GLU A 151 6.70 2.75 33.52
N GLN A 152 7.55 3.63 32.97
CA GLN A 152 8.47 4.41 33.79
C GLN A 152 7.72 5.33 34.78
N SER A 153 6.65 5.98 34.27
CA SER A 153 5.78 6.84 35.08
C SER A 153 5.06 6.06 36.17
N LEU A 154 4.61 4.83 35.86
CA LEU A 154 3.98 3.94 36.84
C LEU A 154 4.95 3.59 37.98
N ARG A 155 6.14 3.10 37.64
CA ARG A 155 7.17 2.77 38.64
C ARG A 155 7.53 3.97 39.56
N LEU A 156 7.60 5.16 38.96
CA LEU A 156 7.89 6.38 39.70
C LEU A 156 6.74 6.72 40.66
N SER A 157 5.49 6.65 40.21
CA SER A 157 4.29 6.95 41.02
C SER A 157 4.09 5.94 42.14
N GLU A 158 4.41 4.66 41.95
CA GLU A 158 4.36 3.63 43.00
C GLU A 158 5.39 3.91 44.11
N ARG A 159 6.63 4.26 43.75
CA ARG A 159 7.67 4.65 44.72
C ARG A 159 7.26 5.91 45.49
N ALA A 160 6.73 6.91 44.79
CA ALA A 160 6.26 8.15 45.41
C ALA A 160 5.16 7.88 46.44
N LEU A 161 4.17 7.04 46.13
CA LEU A 161 3.13 6.63 47.09
C LEU A 161 3.71 5.94 48.31
N GLN A 162 4.67 5.02 48.15
CA GLN A 162 5.31 4.33 49.26
C GLN A 162 6.02 5.30 50.19
N VAL A 163 6.78 6.28 49.64
CA VAL A 163 7.48 7.30 50.44
C VAL A 163 6.48 8.18 51.19
N VAL A 164 5.42 8.68 50.54
CA VAL A 164 4.39 9.50 51.15
C VAL A 164 3.67 8.76 52.28
N GLN A 165 3.28 7.50 52.05
CA GLN A 165 2.66 6.68 53.11
C GLN A 165 3.58 6.45 54.30
N GLY A 166 4.89 6.27 54.07
CA GLY A 166 5.89 6.19 55.16
C GLY A 166 5.94 7.47 55.97
N ARG A 167 5.95 8.63 55.34
CA ARG A 167 5.95 9.95 56.01
C ARG A 167 4.65 10.24 56.76
N VAL A 168 3.50 9.84 56.23
CA VAL A 168 2.21 9.96 56.94
C VAL A 168 2.22 9.10 58.19
N ARG A 169 2.72 7.85 58.12
CA ARG A 169 2.86 7.00 59.32
C ARG A 169 3.82 7.57 60.36
N ALA A 170 4.86 8.26 59.95
CA ALA A 170 5.79 8.95 60.80
C ALA A 170 5.27 10.32 61.33
N GLY A 171 4.07 10.73 60.96
CA GLY A 171 3.49 12.03 61.35
C GLY A 171 4.12 13.22 60.65
N SER A 172 4.97 13.04 59.64
CA SER A 172 5.73 14.10 58.96
C SER A 172 5.09 14.55 57.63
N ALA A 173 3.92 13.98 57.24
CA ALA A 173 3.12 14.40 56.11
C ALA A 173 1.62 14.26 56.36
N SER A 174 0.79 15.04 55.66
CA SER A 174 -0.66 14.99 55.78
C SER A 174 -1.25 13.75 55.13
N PRO A 175 -2.32 13.13 55.69
CA PRO A 175 -3.07 12.07 55.03
C PRO A 175 -3.59 12.47 53.62
N VAL A 176 -3.87 13.76 53.40
CA VAL A 176 -4.28 14.31 52.09
C VAL A 176 -3.20 14.09 51.02
N GLU A 177 -1.92 14.12 51.38
CA GLU A 177 -0.83 13.83 50.43
C GLU A 177 -0.85 12.39 50.00
N ALA A 178 -1.13 11.42 50.85
CA ALA A 178 -1.27 10.02 50.50
C ALA A 178 -2.48 9.80 49.58
N THR A 179 -3.59 10.49 49.83
CA THR A 179 -4.76 10.43 48.93
C THR A 179 -4.44 10.99 47.55
N ARG A 180 -3.73 12.11 47.45
CA ARG A 180 -3.28 12.67 46.16
C ARG A 180 -2.33 11.73 45.41
N ALA A 181 -1.38 11.12 46.11
CA ALA A 181 -0.47 10.14 45.52
C ALA A 181 -1.22 8.89 45.03
N GLN A 182 -2.27 8.46 45.72
CA GLN A 182 -3.13 7.36 45.31
C GLN A 182 -3.94 7.69 44.05
N VAL A 183 -4.51 8.89 43.94
CA VAL A 183 -5.21 9.37 42.76
C VAL A 183 -4.25 9.39 41.55
N GLN A 184 -3.06 9.97 41.74
CA GLN A 184 -2.03 10.01 40.69
C GLN A 184 -1.63 8.63 40.22
N LEU A 185 -1.44 7.66 41.13
CA LEU A 185 -1.15 6.28 40.74
C LEU A 185 -2.28 5.67 39.90
N SER A 186 -3.53 5.95 40.25
CA SER A 186 -4.69 5.45 39.49
C SER A 186 -4.75 6.06 38.07
N GLU A 187 -4.46 7.35 37.93
CA GLU A 187 -4.38 8.04 36.64
C GLU A 187 -3.29 7.42 35.76
N VAL A 188 -2.09 7.19 36.30
CA VAL A 188 -0.96 6.62 35.56
C VAL A 188 -1.21 5.15 35.14
N ARG A 189 -1.95 4.39 35.95
CA ARG A 189 -2.38 3.04 35.59
C ARG A 189 -3.36 3.03 34.40
N LEU A 190 -4.28 3.97 34.38
CA LEU A 190 -5.17 4.13 33.20
C LEU A 190 -4.37 4.50 31.95
N GLU A 191 -3.37 5.37 32.09
CA GLU A 191 -2.52 5.76 30.95
C GLU A 191 -1.69 4.60 30.44
N GLN A 192 -1.12 3.76 31.33
CA GLN A 192 -0.43 2.53 30.92
C GLN A 192 -1.36 1.61 30.12
N GLY A 193 -2.59 1.36 30.60
CA GLY A 193 -3.55 0.53 29.85
C GLY A 193 -3.90 1.09 28.48
N ARG A 194 -3.99 2.41 28.33
CA ARG A 194 -4.16 3.06 27.03
C ARG A 194 -2.95 2.85 26.11
N ALA A 195 -1.74 2.98 26.64
CA ALA A 195 -0.51 2.78 25.89
C ALA A 195 -0.35 1.33 25.41
N GLU A 196 -0.73 0.34 26.23
CA GLU A 196 -0.76 -1.08 25.86
C GLU A 196 -1.73 -1.35 24.70
N GLN A 197 -2.92 -0.75 24.75
CA GLN A 197 -3.89 -0.86 23.65
C GLN A 197 -3.39 -0.17 22.38
N ALA A 198 -2.78 1.02 22.50
CA ALA A 198 -2.21 1.74 21.37
C ALA A 198 -1.10 0.94 20.67
N LEU A 199 -0.22 0.29 21.44
CA LEU A 199 0.81 -0.60 20.92
C LEU A 199 0.20 -1.79 20.15
N THR A 200 -0.81 -2.42 20.75
CA THR A 200 -1.50 -3.55 20.12
C THR A 200 -2.11 -3.17 18.77
N VAL A 201 -2.79 -2.01 18.71
CA VAL A 201 -3.39 -1.50 17.47
C VAL A 201 -2.31 -1.17 16.44
N ALA A 202 -1.23 -0.50 16.85
CA ALA A 202 -0.14 -0.14 15.94
C ALA A 202 0.56 -1.38 15.34
N TYR A 203 0.77 -2.43 16.14
CA TYR A 203 1.34 -3.69 15.66
C TYR A 203 0.40 -4.42 14.68
N GLN A 204 -0.92 -4.41 14.94
CA GLN A 204 -1.90 -4.98 14.01
C GLN A 204 -1.94 -4.22 12.68
N GLN A 205 -1.86 -2.88 12.71
CA GLN A 205 -1.79 -2.06 11.51
C GLN A 205 -0.52 -2.35 10.71
N LEU A 206 0.64 -2.44 11.38
CA LEU A 206 1.90 -2.80 10.72
C LEU A 206 1.84 -4.20 10.09
N ALA A 207 1.27 -5.18 10.78
CA ALA A 207 1.07 -6.52 10.24
C ALA A 207 0.17 -6.48 8.98
N ALA A 208 -0.94 -5.72 9.03
CA ALA A 208 -1.87 -5.62 7.90
C ALA A 208 -1.21 -5.01 6.66
N VAL A 209 -0.48 -3.88 6.78
CA VAL A 209 0.19 -3.25 5.63
C VAL A 209 1.34 -4.08 5.06
N THR A 210 1.94 -4.97 5.87
CA THR A 210 2.94 -5.93 5.38
C THR A 210 2.31 -7.19 4.76
N GLY A 211 0.97 -7.30 4.75
CA GLY A 211 0.23 -8.44 4.19
C GLY A 211 0.08 -9.62 5.14
N ALA A 212 0.36 -9.44 6.44
CA ALA A 212 0.21 -10.49 7.45
C ALA A 212 -1.14 -10.36 8.18
N ALA A 213 -1.88 -11.47 8.31
CA ALA A 213 -3.17 -11.49 9.03
C ALA A 213 -2.99 -11.38 10.57
N ARG A 214 -1.80 -11.65 11.09
CA ARG A 214 -1.47 -11.64 12.53
C ARG A 214 -0.07 -11.05 12.73
N VAL A 215 0.16 -10.45 13.90
CA VAL A 215 1.47 -10.00 14.32
C VAL A 215 2.40 -11.22 14.49
N GLN A 216 3.57 -11.17 13.87
CA GLN A 216 4.60 -12.24 13.88
C GLN A 216 5.95 -11.73 14.42
N PHE A 217 5.93 -10.65 15.16
CA PHE A 217 7.11 -10.02 15.75
C PHE A 217 6.81 -9.57 17.19
N SER A 218 7.83 -9.53 18.04
CA SER A 218 7.69 -9.12 19.44
C SER A 218 7.90 -7.61 19.64
N ARG A 219 8.74 -7.02 18.81
CA ARG A 219 9.05 -5.59 18.85
C ARG A 219 9.53 -5.10 17.48
N VAL A 220 9.45 -3.79 17.29
CA VAL A 220 10.12 -3.13 16.16
C VAL A 220 11.49 -2.61 16.60
N ASP A 221 12.49 -2.71 15.73
CA ASP A 221 13.84 -2.20 15.94
C ASP A 221 14.18 -1.11 14.92
N GLY A 222 14.72 -0.02 15.41
CA GLY A 222 14.95 1.18 14.63
C GLY A 222 14.04 2.30 15.15
N GLY A 223 14.50 2.98 16.19
CA GLY A 223 13.78 4.09 16.81
C GLY A 223 13.44 5.20 15.80
N LEU A 224 12.62 6.13 16.24
CA LEU A 224 12.25 7.35 15.51
C LEU A 224 13.53 8.15 15.18
N GLN A 225 14.24 7.77 14.12
CA GLN A 225 15.41 8.52 13.69
C GLN A 225 14.94 9.82 13.04
N ALA A 226 15.17 10.91 13.71
CA ALA A 226 15.09 12.24 13.12
C ALA A 226 16.20 12.35 12.05
N ASN A 227 15.88 11.95 10.81
CA ASN A 227 16.75 12.27 9.69
C ASN A 227 16.60 13.77 9.41
N ASN A 228 17.63 14.53 9.73
CA ASN A 228 17.62 15.99 9.60
C ASN A 228 18.03 16.47 8.19
N ASP A 229 18.32 15.55 7.26
CA ASP A 229 18.65 15.90 5.88
C ASP A 229 17.37 16.23 5.09
N ILE A 230 16.86 17.44 5.31
CA ILE A 230 15.69 17.96 4.62
C ILE A 230 16.11 18.43 3.23
N PRO A 231 15.58 17.83 2.14
CA PRO A 231 15.97 18.24 0.78
C PRO A 231 15.52 19.68 0.49
N SER A 232 16.24 20.36 -0.38
CA SER A 232 15.88 21.73 -0.75
C SER A 232 14.56 21.75 -1.54
N ARG A 233 13.77 22.81 -1.33
CA ARG A 233 12.49 23.03 -2.03
C ARG A 233 12.68 23.04 -3.55
N THR A 234 13.73 23.68 -4.05
CA THR A 234 14.04 23.78 -5.47
C THR A 234 14.27 22.41 -6.07
N LEU A 235 15.10 21.58 -5.44
CA LEU A 235 15.39 20.22 -5.88
C LEU A 235 14.13 19.37 -6.04
N LEU A 236 13.21 19.41 -5.09
CA LEU A 236 11.97 18.63 -5.15
C LEU A 236 11.02 19.17 -6.22
N LEU A 237 10.90 20.49 -6.36
CA LEU A 237 10.03 21.08 -7.37
C LEU A 237 10.54 20.80 -8.79
N ASP A 238 11.86 20.77 -9.01
CA ASP A 238 12.47 20.45 -10.31
C ASP A 238 12.26 18.96 -10.69
N ARG A 239 12.12 18.09 -9.70
CA ARG A 239 11.84 16.66 -9.91
C ARG A 239 10.36 16.32 -10.02
N LEU A 240 9.46 17.28 -9.82
CA LEU A 240 8.02 17.04 -9.77
C LEU A 240 7.49 16.33 -11.04
N GLU A 241 7.98 16.73 -12.21
CA GLU A 241 7.62 16.11 -13.50
C GLU A 241 8.03 14.63 -13.62
N GLN A 242 8.98 14.18 -12.81
CA GLN A 242 9.46 12.80 -12.82
C GLN A 242 8.66 11.89 -11.88
N THR A 243 7.75 12.45 -11.07
CA THR A 243 6.91 11.69 -10.15
C THR A 243 5.96 10.76 -10.90
N ALA A 244 5.64 9.62 -10.30
CA ALA A 244 4.71 8.65 -10.89
C ALA A 244 3.35 9.29 -11.18
N ASP A 245 2.86 10.17 -10.31
CA ASP A 245 1.56 10.85 -10.46
C ASP A 245 1.53 11.78 -11.71
N LEU A 246 2.56 12.60 -11.95
CA LEU A 246 2.58 13.47 -13.13
C LEU A 246 2.89 12.72 -14.42
N ARG A 247 3.70 11.67 -14.35
CA ARG A 247 3.93 10.76 -15.47
C ARG A 247 2.64 10.03 -15.87
N LEU A 248 1.85 9.58 -14.89
CA LEU A 248 0.51 9.01 -15.10
C LEU A 248 -0.42 10.02 -15.76
N ALA A 249 -0.51 11.22 -15.22
CA ALA A 249 -1.37 12.27 -15.78
C ALA A 249 -0.97 12.64 -17.23
N ARG A 250 0.32 12.63 -17.55
CA ARG A 250 0.82 12.83 -18.92
C ARG A 250 0.42 11.68 -19.84
N LEU A 251 0.67 10.46 -19.40
CA LEU A 251 0.34 9.26 -20.19
C LEU A 251 -1.18 9.11 -20.40
N GLN A 252 -2.01 9.59 -19.44
CA GLN A 252 -3.46 9.68 -19.63
C GLN A 252 -3.83 10.62 -20.76
N ILE A 253 -3.12 11.74 -20.96
CA ILE A 253 -3.33 12.62 -22.13
C ILE A 253 -3.04 11.84 -23.41
N ASP A 254 -1.90 11.15 -23.48
CA ASP A 254 -1.50 10.38 -24.66
C ASP A 254 -2.53 9.27 -24.98
N GLN A 255 -3.07 8.60 -23.95
CA GLN A 255 -4.13 7.60 -24.10
C GLN A 255 -5.43 8.23 -24.64
N ARG A 256 -5.83 9.43 -24.16
CA ARG A 256 -7.00 10.13 -24.66
C ARG A 256 -6.82 10.60 -26.10
N GLU A 257 -5.62 10.99 -26.50
CA GLU A 257 -5.29 11.35 -27.88
C GLU A 257 -5.31 10.11 -28.79
N ALA A 258 -4.82 8.98 -28.36
CA ALA A 258 -4.96 7.70 -29.05
C ALA A 258 -6.44 7.31 -29.22
N ALA A 259 -7.25 7.46 -28.16
CA ALA A 259 -8.71 7.24 -28.22
C ALA A 259 -9.42 8.18 -29.21
N LEU A 260 -8.97 9.44 -29.33
CA LEU A 260 -9.44 10.36 -30.36
C LEU A 260 -9.06 9.85 -31.77
N GLY A 261 -7.84 9.33 -31.92
CA GLY A 261 -7.38 8.67 -33.15
C GLY A 261 -8.30 7.51 -33.56
N LEU A 262 -8.65 6.67 -32.59
CA LEU A 262 -9.58 5.54 -32.79
C LEU A 262 -10.98 6.05 -33.21
N ALA A 263 -11.53 7.04 -32.49
CA ALA A 263 -12.83 7.61 -32.85
C ALA A 263 -12.85 8.23 -34.26
N ARG A 264 -11.73 8.82 -34.72
CA ARG A 264 -11.56 9.32 -36.07
C ARG A 264 -11.51 8.19 -37.10
N SER A 265 -10.80 7.10 -36.81
CA SER A 265 -10.71 5.95 -37.71
C SER A 265 -12.06 5.27 -37.94
N GLN A 266 -12.93 5.26 -36.92
CA GLN A 266 -14.29 4.73 -36.95
C GLN A 266 -15.23 5.51 -37.89
N ARG A 267 -14.84 6.69 -38.40
CA ARG A 267 -15.58 7.41 -39.46
C ARG A 267 -15.54 6.71 -40.80
N ILE A 268 -14.55 5.88 -41.02
CA ILE A 268 -14.38 5.12 -42.28
C ILE A 268 -15.16 3.83 -42.13
N PRO A 269 -16.14 3.56 -43.02
CA PRO A 269 -16.92 2.31 -42.97
C PRO A 269 -16.05 1.10 -43.31
N ASP A 270 -16.45 -0.07 -42.79
CA ASP A 270 -15.81 -1.33 -43.10
C ASP A 270 -16.36 -1.96 -44.34
N LEU A 271 -15.58 -2.82 -44.98
CA LEU A 271 -15.97 -3.60 -46.17
C LEU A 271 -16.29 -5.04 -45.73
N THR A 272 -17.50 -5.51 -46.03
CA THR A 272 -17.83 -6.93 -45.88
C THR A 272 -17.80 -7.60 -47.27
N VAL A 273 -17.00 -8.65 -47.37
CA VAL A 273 -16.94 -9.52 -48.55
C VAL A 273 -17.65 -10.81 -48.20
N SER A 274 -18.58 -11.24 -49.06
CA SER A 274 -19.29 -12.50 -48.91
C SER A 274 -19.14 -13.40 -50.14
N VAL A 275 -19.02 -14.69 -49.91
CA VAL A 275 -19.04 -15.73 -50.94
C VAL A 275 -19.99 -16.83 -50.50
N GLY A 276 -20.81 -17.32 -51.40
CA GLY A 276 -21.80 -18.33 -51.07
C GLY A 276 -22.20 -19.18 -52.27
N SER A 277 -23.05 -20.15 -51.97
CA SER A 277 -23.68 -21.00 -52.99
C SER A 277 -25.17 -21.05 -52.70
N GLN A 278 -25.97 -20.77 -53.71
CA GLN A 278 -27.42 -20.74 -53.68
C GLN A 278 -27.96 -21.90 -54.52
N TYR A 279 -28.88 -22.66 -53.97
CA TYR A 279 -29.60 -23.73 -54.66
C TYR A 279 -31.08 -23.39 -54.76
N SER A 280 -31.62 -23.36 -55.98
CA SER A 280 -33.04 -23.17 -56.26
C SER A 280 -33.71 -24.53 -56.53
N GLU A 281 -34.75 -24.86 -55.75
CA GLU A 281 -35.55 -26.10 -56.03
C GLU A 281 -36.38 -25.98 -57.35
N THR A 282 -36.80 -24.77 -57.68
CA THR A 282 -37.59 -24.50 -58.88
C THR A 282 -36.80 -24.75 -60.09
N ASP A 283 -35.61 -24.21 -60.23
CA ASP A 283 -34.73 -24.29 -61.38
C ASP A 283 -33.84 -25.54 -61.35
N ARG A 284 -33.71 -26.16 -60.16
CA ARG A 284 -32.78 -27.26 -59.84
C ARG A 284 -31.33 -26.93 -60.18
N GLU A 285 -30.98 -25.66 -60.02
CA GLU A 285 -29.65 -25.16 -60.35
C GLU A 285 -28.94 -24.67 -59.09
N ARG A 286 -27.61 -24.77 -59.12
CA ARG A 286 -26.73 -24.17 -58.05
C ARG A 286 -25.91 -23.09 -58.72
N ILE A 287 -25.96 -21.92 -58.10
CA ILE A 287 -25.19 -20.75 -58.50
C ILE A 287 -24.25 -20.29 -57.41
N ASN A 288 -23.11 -19.72 -57.75
CA ASN A 288 -22.21 -19.08 -56.84
C ASN A 288 -22.58 -17.60 -56.70
N VAL A 289 -22.59 -17.12 -55.44
CA VAL A 289 -22.93 -15.74 -55.12
C VAL A 289 -21.69 -15.08 -54.50
N VAL A 290 -21.31 -13.92 -55.04
CA VAL A 290 -20.26 -13.07 -54.45
C VAL A 290 -20.88 -11.71 -54.18
N GLY A 291 -20.72 -11.23 -52.93
CA GLY A 291 -21.27 -9.95 -52.50
C GLY A 291 -20.22 -9.06 -51.89
N LEU A 292 -20.39 -7.77 -52.09
CA LEU A 292 -19.65 -6.70 -51.40
C LEU A 292 -20.65 -5.78 -50.74
N SER A 293 -20.44 -5.47 -49.46
CA SER A 293 -21.30 -4.56 -48.70
C SER A 293 -20.45 -3.55 -47.97
N VAL A 294 -20.79 -2.27 -48.14
CA VAL A 294 -20.18 -1.14 -47.44
C VAL A 294 -21.28 -0.21 -46.95
N PRO A 295 -21.37 0.10 -45.66
CA PRO A 295 -22.30 1.11 -45.13
C PRO A 295 -21.95 2.49 -45.68
N ILE A 296 -22.96 3.25 -46.14
CA ILE A 296 -22.77 4.63 -46.62
C ILE A 296 -23.06 5.59 -45.44
N PRO A 297 -22.09 6.31 -44.93
CA PRO A 297 -22.26 7.16 -43.74
C PRO A 297 -22.91 8.52 -44.08
N LEU A 298 -24.21 8.52 -44.35
CA LEU A 298 -24.95 9.73 -44.66
C LEU A 298 -25.27 10.56 -43.42
N PHE A 299 -25.76 9.92 -42.37
CA PHE A 299 -26.23 10.54 -41.16
C PHE A 299 -25.24 10.39 -39.99
N ASP A 300 -24.83 9.16 -39.70
CA ASP A 300 -23.84 8.85 -38.69
C ASP A 300 -22.45 8.75 -39.32
N ARG A 301 -21.62 9.76 -39.01
CA ARG A 301 -20.21 9.87 -39.39
C ARG A 301 -19.32 9.80 -38.16
N ASN A 302 -19.80 9.22 -37.07
CA ASN A 302 -19.13 9.18 -35.77
C ASN A 302 -18.76 10.58 -35.20
N GLN A 303 -19.47 11.65 -35.66
CA GLN A 303 -19.12 13.03 -35.33
C GLN A 303 -19.25 13.33 -33.84
N GLY A 304 -20.25 12.76 -33.17
CA GLY A 304 -20.48 12.92 -31.74
C GLY A 304 -19.37 12.30 -30.89
N ASN A 305 -18.96 11.07 -31.22
CA ASN A 305 -17.89 10.37 -30.51
C ASN A 305 -16.53 11.05 -30.74
N VAL A 306 -16.26 11.56 -31.94
CA VAL A 306 -15.03 12.33 -32.22
C VAL A 306 -15.00 13.61 -31.40
N LEU A 307 -16.12 14.36 -31.32
CA LEU A 307 -16.20 15.54 -30.47
C LEU A 307 -16.01 15.19 -28.99
N ALA A 308 -16.68 14.13 -28.51
CA ALA A 308 -16.55 13.69 -27.12
C ALA A 308 -15.10 13.26 -26.78
N ALA A 309 -14.44 12.51 -27.68
CA ALA A 309 -13.06 12.11 -27.51
C ALA A 309 -12.10 13.31 -27.48
N ALA A 310 -12.32 14.30 -28.36
CA ALA A 310 -11.54 15.54 -28.34
C ALA A 310 -11.68 16.28 -26.99
N ARG A 311 -12.92 16.42 -26.48
CA ARG A 311 -13.15 17.07 -25.18
C ARG A 311 -12.58 16.28 -23.99
N ARG A 312 -12.55 14.93 -24.07
CA ARG A 312 -11.87 14.11 -23.06
C ARG A 312 -10.35 14.33 -23.07
N ALA A 313 -9.73 14.53 -24.23
CA ALA A 313 -8.32 14.89 -24.31
C ALA A 313 -8.05 16.29 -23.71
N ASP A 314 -8.90 17.29 -24.00
CA ASP A 314 -8.82 18.62 -23.38
C ASP A 314 -8.98 18.51 -21.85
N GLN A 315 -9.98 17.75 -21.37
CA GLN A 315 -10.20 17.49 -19.96
C GLN A 315 -8.97 16.87 -19.27
N ALA A 316 -8.30 15.89 -19.92
CA ALA A 316 -7.11 15.25 -19.35
C ALA A 316 -5.95 16.26 -19.20
N ARG A 317 -5.79 17.21 -20.13
CA ARG A 317 -4.80 18.28 -20.00
C ARG A 317 -5.06 19.17 -18.78
N ASP A 318 -6.33 19.57 -18.57
CA ASP A 318 -6.70 20.36 -17.40
C ASP A 318 -6.53 19.57 -16.10
N GLN A 319 -6.85 18.27 -16.10
CA GLN A 319 -6.62 17.39 -14.96
C GLN A 319 -5.13 17.26 -14.60
N ARG A 320 -4.25 17.15 -15.61
CA ARG A 320 -2.79 17.16 -15.42
C ARG A 320 -2.32 18.47 -14.78
N ASN A 321 -2.79 19.61 -15.29
CA ASN A 321 -2.44 20.91 -14.74
C ASN A 321 -2.93 21.06 -13.29
N GLY A 322 -4.15 20.59 -12.99
CA GLY A 322 -4.67 20.54 -11.63
C GLY A 322 -3.88 19.61 -10.70
N ALA A 323 -3.41 18.47 -11.21
CA ALA A 323 -2.55 17.54 -10.45
C ALA A 323 -1.20 18.18 -10.11
N GLU A 324 -0.58 18.87 -11.07
CA GLU A 324 0.69 19.60 -10.84
C GLU A 324 0.55 20.65 -9.73
N LEU A 325 -0.49 21.46 -9.78
CA LEU A 325 -0.74 22.50 -8.75
C LEU A 325 -0.94 21.88 -7.36
N ARG A 326 -1.72 20.79 -7.27
CA ARG A 326 -1.93 20.07 -6.00
C ARG A 326 -0.64 19.49 -5.46
N LEU A 327 0.12 18.77 -6.29
CA LEU A 327 1.39 18.16 -5.86
C LEU A 327 2.41 19.22 -5.44
N ARG A 328 2.51 20.34 -6.18
CA ARG A 328 3.36 21.47 -5.81
C ARG A 328 3.00 22.03 -4.43
N SER A 329 1.71 22.20 -4.16
CA SER A 329 1.21 22.66 -2.85
C SER A 329 1.51 21.64 -1.75
N GLU A 330 1.28 20.34 -2.01
CA GLU A 330 1.54 19.25 -1.06
C GLU A 330 3.02 19.16 -0.68
N VAL A 331 3.92 19.27 -1.65
CA VAL A 331 5.37 19.29 -1.43
C VAL A 331 5.78 20.47 -0.54
N VAL A 332 5.28 21.67 -0.83
CA VAL A 332 5.61 22.86 -0.04
C VAL A 332 5.10 22.74 1.39
N GLN A 333 3.87 22.23 1.58
CA GLN A 333 3.29 22.02 2.90
C GLN A 333 4.05 20.95 3.69
N ALA A 334 4.38 19.81 3.06
CA ALA A 334 5.11 18.73 3.72
C ALA A 334 6.53 19.18 4.12
N LEU A 335 7.22 19.94 3.27
CA LEU A 335 8.54 20.51 3.62
C LEU A 335 8.47 21.49 4.79
N ALA A 336 7.46 22.37 4.81
CA ALA A 336 7.28 23.32 5.92
C ALA A 336 6.99 22.58 7.23
N GLN A 337 6.10 21.59 7.20
CA GLN A 337 5.80 20.74 8.36
C GLN A 337 7.03 19.98 8.85
N TRP A 338 7.80 19.39 7.92
CA TRP A 338 9.02 18.67 8.28
C TRP A 338 10.05 19.58 8.94
N SER A 339 10.32 20.76 8.36
CA SER A 339 11.29 21.72 8.93
C SER A 339 10.88 22.22 10.31
N THR A 340 9.59 22.51 10.53
CA THR A 340 9.06 22.92 11.82
C THR A 340 9.20 21.80 12.85
N ALA A 341 8.70 20.59 12.53
CA ALA A 341 8.77 19.46 13.44
C ALA A 341 10.22 19.04 13.77
N ALA A 342 11.13 19.09 12.80
CA ALA A 342 12.56 18.82 13.03
C ALA A 342 13.19 19.85 13.99
N SER A 343 12.82 21.13 13.87
CA SER A 343 13.27 22.18 14.80
C SER A 343 12.72 21.98 16.21
N GLU A 344 11.45 21.56 16.32
CA GLU A 344 10.84 21.22 17.61
C GLU A 344 11.53 20.03 18.26
N VAL A 345 11.75 18.93 17.53
CA VAL A 345 12.51 17.76 18.01
C VAL A 345 13.86 18.17 18.54
N GLN A 346 14.61 19.01 17.82
CA GLN A 346 15.91 19.51 18.25
C GLN A 346 15.82 20.36 19.54
N THR A 347 14.79 21.18 19.67
CA THR A 347 14.56 22.01 20.85
C THR A 347 14.22 21.16 22.07
N PHE A 348 13.38 20.15 21.91
CA PHE A 348 13.08 19.20 22.98
C PHE A 348 14.32 18.44 23.43
N ASP A 349 15.08 17.90 22.47
CA ASP A 349 16.27 17.07 22.76
C ASP A 349 17.38 17.86 23.45
N ARG A 350 17.67 19.09 22.98
CA ARG A 350 18.78 19.88 23.48
C ARG A 350 18.47 20.69 24.74
N SER A 351 17.23 21.10 24.96
CA SER A 351 16.87 22.04 26.01
C SER A 351 15.77 21.56 26.95
N ILE A 352 14.59 21.23 26.41
CA ILE A 352 13.39 21.01 27.25
C ILE A 352 13.53 19.72 28.08
N LEU A 353 13.86 18.59 27.43
CA LEU A 353 13.97 17.30 28.14
C LEU A 353 15.07 17.27 29.17
N PRO A 354 16.30 17.75 28.92
CA PRO A 354 17.32 17.83 29.95
C PRO A 354 16.93 18.72 31.14
N SER A 355 16.31 19.87 30.88
CA SER A 355 15.86 20.79 31.92
C SER A 355 14.73 20.22 32.77
N ALA A 356 13.74 19.56 32.13
CA ALA A 356 12.64 18.91 32.85
C ALA A 356 13.13 17.73 33.72
N GLN A 357 14.09 16.94 33.21
CA GLN A 357 14.72 15.87 33.97
C GLN A 357 15.49 16.39 35.17
N GLN A 358 16.27 17.46 35.02
CA GLN A 358 17.01 18.10 36.12
C GLN A 358 16.06 18.65 37.19
N ALA A 359 14.92 19.24 36.77
CA ALA A 359 13.90 19.74 37.70
C ALA A 359 13.29 18.61 38.55
N LEU A 360 12.94 17.47 37.89
CA LEU A 360 12.42 16.29 38.58
C LEU A 360 13.45 15.73 39.60
N ASP A 361 14.70 15.59 39.16
CA ASP A 361 15.77 15.07 40.01
C ASP A 361 16.03 15.99 41.22
N ALA A 362 15.99 17.31 41.04
CA ALA A 362 16.13 18.29 42.13
C ALA A 362 14.93 18.24 43.08
N ALA A 363 13.70 18.20 42.55
CA ALA A 363 12.48 18.10 43.36
C ALA A 363 12.47 16.82 44.19
N THR A 364 12.82 15.67 43.58
CA THR A 364 12.88 14.37 44.26
C THR A 364 13.91 14.38 45.41
N ARG A 365 15.14 14.83 45.15
CA ARG A 365 16.18 14.93 46.17
C ARG A 365 15.81 15.92 47.28
N GLY A 366 15.14 17.03 46.94
CA GLY A 366 14.65 18.00 47.89
C GLY A 366 13.55 17.45 48.80
N PHE A 367 12.63 16.68 48.24
CA PHE A 367 11.55 15.98 48.93
C PHE A 367 12.11 14.91 49.89
N GLU A 368 13.03 14.07 49.48
CA GLU A 368 13.67 13.05 50.31
C GLU A 368 14.36 13.67 51.55
N ARG A 369 14.93 14.87 51.39
CA ARG A 369 15.58 15.63 52.47
C ARG A 369 14.61 16.51 53.29
N GLY A 370 13.30 16.44 52.97
CA GLY A 370 12.28 17.24 53.68
C GLY A 370 12.28 18.72 53.37
N LYS A 371 12.98 19.15 52.28
CA LYS A 371 13.08 20.57 51.90
C LYS A 371 11.95 21.02 50.97
N PHE A 372 11.37 20.11 50.21
CA PHE A 372 10.29 20.35 49.22
C PHE A 372 9.03 19.56 49.59
N ALA A 373 7.86 20.07 49.22
CA ALA A 373 6.61 19.36 49.36
C ALA A 373 6.46 18.24 48.29
N PHE A 374 5.61 17.25 48.54
CA PHE A 374 5.29 16.21 47.56
C PHE A 374 4.69 16.81 46.28
N LEU A 375 3.97 17.91 46.39
CA LEU A 375 3.38 18.61 45.27
C LEU A 375 4.43 19.09 44.26
N ASP A 376 5.60 19.53 44.71
CA ASP A 376 6.70 19.97 43.83
C ASP A 376 7.25 18.80 42.99
N VAL A 377 7.32 17.59 43.57
CA VAL A 377 7.72 16.38 42.84
C VAL A 377 6.67 15.99 41.80
N LEU A 378 5.39 16.04 42.15
CA LEU A 378 4.29 15.77 41.23
C LEU A 378 4.28 16.74 40.04
N ASP A 379 4.47 18.02 40.31
CA ASP A 379 4.50 19.04 39.26
C ASP A 379 5.68 18.83 38.29
N ALA A 380 6.88 18.59 38.82
CA ALA A 380 8.06 18.30 38.04
C ALA A 380 7.90 16.99 37.21
N GLN A 381 7.29 15.96 37.82
CA GLN A 381 6.99 14.71 37.11
C GLN A 381 6.01 14.93 35.96
N ARG A 382 4.91 15.64 36.18
CA ARG A 382 3.92 15.95 35.12
C ARG A 382 4.56 16.76 34.01
N THR A 383 5.41 17.73 34.32
CA THR A 383 6.14 18.52 33.34
C THR A 383 7.05 17.66 32.50
N LEU A 384 7.82 16.73 33.05
CA LEU A 384 8.68 15.82 32.29
C LEU A 384 7.87 14.88 31.40
N VAL A 385 6.79 14.27 31.91
CA VAL A 385 5.94 13.37 31.14
C VAL A 385 5.29 14.13 30.00
N ALA A 386 4.75 15.33 30.22
CA ALA A 386 4.19 16.18 29.18
C ALA A 386 5.23 16.53 28.11
N ALA A 387 6.45 16.91 28.52
CA ALA A 387 7.54 17.22 27.60
C ALA A 387 7.94 16.00 26.73
N ARG A 388 8.02 14.80 27.31
CA ARG A 388 8.31 13.56 26.58
C ARG A 388 7.21 13.19 25.59
N LEU A 389 5.94 13.34 25.96
CA LEU A 389 4.82 13.12 25.04
C LEU A 389 4.84 14.10 23.86
N GLN A 390 5.11 15.38 24.12
CA GLN A 390 5.25 16.39 23.06
C GLN A 390 6.46 16.11 22.16
N TYR A 391 7.56 15.63 22.71
CA TYR A 391 8.72 15.18 21.93
C TYR A 391 8.37 14.04 20.98
N LEU A 392 7.70 12.97 21.48
CA LEU A 392 7.22 11.86 20.64
C LEU A 392 6.26 12.36 19.56
N GLN A 393 5.42 13.32 19.88
CA GLN A 393 4.48 13.92 18.95
C GLN A 393 5.19 14.73 17.83
N ALA A 394 6.22 15.50 18.18
CA ALA A 394 7.05 16.22 17.21
C ALA A 394 7.81 15.25 16.30
N GLN A 395 8.35 14.16 16.83
CA GLN A 395 8.99 13.11 16.04
C GLN A 395 8.00 12.44 15.07
N ALA A 396 6.77 12.14 15.51
CA ALA A 396 5.74 11.59 14.66
C ALA A 396 5.37 12.54 13.51
N GLN A 397 5.20 13.85 13.80
CA GLN A 397 4.91 14.86 12.77
C GLN A 397 6.04 15.02 11.77
N SER A 398 7.31 14.98 12.22
CA SER A 398 8.48 14.99 11.35
C SER A 398 8.49 13.78 10.41
N SER A 399 8.23 12.59 10.96
CA SER A 399 8.15 11.34 10.19
C SER A 399 6.98 11.35 9.20
N GLU A 400 5.80 11.80 9.61
CA GLU A 400 4.61 11.89 8.75
C GLU A 400 4.86 12.82 7.55
N ALA A 401 5.47 13.99 7.79
CA ALA A 401 5.80 14.93 6.72
C ALA A 401 6.80 14.34 5.73
N ARG A 402 7.81 13.60 6.21
CA ARG A 402 8.77 12.87 5.38
C ARG A 402 8.07 11.78 4.55
N VAL A 403 7.21 10.97 5.17
CA VAL A 403 6.48 9.88 4.51
C VAL A 403 5.58 10.42 3.40
N ARG A 404 4.96 11.59 3.58
CA ARG A 404 4.19 12.27 2.51
C ARG A 404 5.05 12.57 1.29
N LEU A 405 6.28 13.05 1.49
CA LEU A 405 7.21 13.27 0.38
C LEU A 405 7.69 11.95 -0.25
N GLU A 406 7.97 10.92 0.54
CA GLU A 406 8.33 9.59 0.03
C GLU A 406 7.20 8.95 -0.78
N ARG A 407 5.94 9.21 -0.46
CA ARG A 407 4.80 8.77 -1.26
C ARG A 407 4.80 9.40 -2.66
N ILE A 408 5.20 10.67 -2.77
CA ILE A 408 5.22 11.42 -4.04
C ILE A 408 6.44 11.06 -4.88
N PHE A 409 7.63 11.06 -4.26
CA PHE A 409 8.92 10.93 -4.96
C PHE A 409 9.52 9.52 -4.93
N GLY A 410 8.96 8.61 -4.12
CA GLY A 410 9.60 7.34 -3.80
C GLY A 410 10.70 7.51 -2.76
N ASP A 411 11.84 6.85 -2.94
CA ASP A 411 12.96 6.90 -1.98
C ASP A 411 13.67 8.25 -2.03
N LEU A 412 13.50 9.06 -0.96
CA LEU A 412 14.17 10.36 -0.85
C LEU A 412 15.69 10.26 -0.68
N SER A 413 16.22 9.13 -0.23
CA SER A 413 17.67 8.93 -0.10
C SER A 413 18.38 8.93 -1.47
N LEU A 414 17.66 8.57 -2.53
CA LEU A 414 18.12 8.66 -3.91
C LEU A 414 18.01 10.09 -4.46
N ALA A 415 17.25 10.96 -3.79
CA ALA A 415 17.05 12.34 -4.20
C ALA A 415 18.12 13.30 -3.68
N SER A 416 18.90 12.89 -2.67
CA SER A 416 19.98 13.71 -2.06
C SER A 416 21.35 13.50 -2.71
N ARG A 417 21.45 12.60 -3.69
CA ARG A 417 22.62 12.38 -4.55
C ARG A 417 22.40 13.02 -5.93
#